data_4852cf047522ab2786e5b21790c0a531
#
_entry.id   4852cf047522ab2786e5b21790c0a531
#
_cell.length_a   1.000
_cell.length_b   1.000
_cell.length_c   1.000
_cell.angle_alpha   90.00
_cell.angle_beta   90.00
_cell.angle_gamma   90.00
#
_symmetry.space_group_name_H-M   'P 1'
#
loop_
_entity.id
_entity.type
_entity.pdbx_description
1 polymer ?
#
loop_
_entity_poly.entity_id
_entity_poly.type
_entity_poly.pdbx_seq_one_letter_code
_entity_poly.pdbx_strand_id
1 'polypeptide(L)'
;MSTTKEKIIENGKELVNAVEENVEKGIEVAKEALGNVARHLPLANFAKHSVDTYNIEIDLPGVNKKEIELKIEDDYLTVNAIRRTKEEVKEEEYYLCESSYGLISRSFVLPKDVDREKIFAHYEDGRLYISLEKEETRKARSISIS
;
A
#
# COMPACT_ATOMS: atom_id res chain seq x y z
N MET A 1 -26.32 4.67 -5.49
CA MET A 1 -25.09 5.51 -5.52
C MET A 1 -24.04 4.88 -4.65
N SER A 2 -22.87 4.59 -5.21
CA SER A 2 -21.76 4.09 -4.42
C SER A 2 -21.18 5.21 -3.54
N THR A 3 -20.80 4.87 -2.31
CA THR A 3 -20.13 5.78 -1.39
C THR A 3 -18.71 6.07 -1.89
N THR A 4 -18.09 7.14 -1.43
CA THR A 4 -16.67 7.42 -1.71
C THR A 4 -15.77 6.26 -1.29
N LYS A 5 -16.12 5.61 -0.17
CA LYS A 5 -15.45 4.42 0.34
C LYS A 5 -15.47 3.26 -0.66
N GLU A 6 -16.65 2.97 -1.22
CA GLU A 6 -16.81 1.90 -2.21
C GLU A 6 -16.05 2.19 -3.51
N LYS A 7 -16.05 3.43 -3.97
CA LYS A 7 -15.29 3.86 -5.15
C LYS A 7 -13.77 3.68 -4.98
N ILE A 8 -13.24 3.99 -3.81
CA ILE A 8 -11.80 3.82 -3.53
C ILE A 8 -11.42 2.34 -3.52
N ILE A 9 -12.25 1.48 -2.93
CA ILE A 9 -12.04 0.03 -2.93
C ILE A 9 -12.08 -0.52 -4.35
N GLU A 10 -13.07 -0.13 -5.14
CA GLU A 10 -13.27 -0.56 -6.51
C GLU A 10 -12.07 -0.15 -7.40
N ASN A 11 -11.65 1.10 -7.31
CA ASN A 11 -10.49 1.61 -8.04
C ASN A 11 -9.20 0.87 -7.67
N GLY A 12 -9.02 0.55 -6.40
CA GLY A 12 -7.87 -0.24 -5.93
C GLY A 12 -7.89 -1.66 -6.51
N LYS A 13 -9.05 -2.30 -6.54
CA LYS A 13 -9.23 -3.63 -7.12
C LYS A 13 -9.02 -3.63 -8.63
N GLU A 14 -9.53 -2.64 -9.33
CA GLU A 14 -9.32 -2.49 -10.78
C GLU A 14 -7.83 -2.34 -11.12
N LEU A 15 -7.09 -1.57 -10.32
CA LEU A 15 -5.66 -1.40 -10.50
C LEU A 15 -4.91 -2.73 -10.32
N VAL A 16 -5.23 -3.48 -9.29
CA VAL A 16 -4.65 -4.79 -9.02
C VAL A 16 -4.96 -5.77 -10.16
N ASN A 17 -6.20 -5.82 -10.59
CA ASN A 17 -6.63 -6.67 -11.71
C ASN A 17 -5.95 -6.28 -13.02
N ALA A 18 -5.80 -4.99 -13.31
CA ALA A 18 -5.11 -4.52 -14.51
C ALA A 18 -3.64 -4.96 -14.52
N VAL A 19 -2.97 -4.94 -13.38
CA VAL A 19 -1.59 -5.43 -13.24
C VAL A 19 -1.53 -6.95 -13.43
N GLU A 20 -2.49 -7.68 -12.85
CA GLU A 20 -2.55 -9.14 -12.92
C GLU A 20 -2.85 -9.67 -14.34
N GLU A 21 -3.81 -9.06 -15.03
CA GLU A 21 -4.26 -9.51 -16.36
C GLU A 21 -3.35 -9.09 -17.49
N ASN A 22 -2.57 -8.04 -17.33
CA ASN A 22 -1.82 -7.40 -18.42
C ASN A 22 -0.37 -7.05 -18.07
N VAL A 23 0.38 -7.97 -17.50
CA VAL A 23 1.79 -7.72 -17.18
C VAL A 23 2.60 -7.22 -18.40
N GLU A 24 2.28 -7.66 -19.59
CA GLU A 24 2.97 -7.26 -20.83
C GLU A 24 2.35 -6.08 -21.58
N LYS A 25 1.02 -5.93 -21.52
CA LYS A 25 0.31 -4.79 -22.12
C LYS A 25 0.14 -3.63 -21.16
N GLY A 26 0.51 -3.82 -19.92
CA GLY A 26 -0.07 -3.11 -18.84
C GLY A 26 0.69 -1.91 -18.32
N ILE A 27 1.91 -1.64 -18.82
CA ILE A 27 2.64 -0.49 -18.29
C ILE A 27 1.92 0.83 -18.61
N GLU A 28 1.37 0.97 -19.80
CA GLU A 28 0.62 2.18 -20.18
C GLU A 28 -0.76 2.21 -19.54
N VAL A 29 -1.50 1.10 -19.58
CA VAL A 29 -2.81 1.00 -18.94
C VAL A 29 -2.69 1.12 -17.42
N ALA A 30 -1.67 0.52 -16.82
CA ALA A 30 -1.40 0.64 -15.40
C ALA A 30 -0.98 2.06 -15.00
N LYS A 31 -0.19 2.75 -15.84
CA LYS A 31 0.15 4.15 -15.63
C LYS A 31 -1.07 5.07 -15.73
N GLU A 32 -1.96 4.80 -16.66
CA GLU A 32 -3.18 5.57 -16.82
C GLU A 32 -4.15 5.32 -15.66
N ALA A 33 -4.32 4.08 -15.25
CA ALA A 33 -5.10 3.71 -14.08
C ALA A 33 -4.50 4.30 -12.80
N LEU A 34 -3.18 4.24 -12.63
CA LEU A 34 -2.44 4.89 -11.55
C LEU A 34 -2.65 6.39 -11.55
N GLY A 35 -2.60 7.05 -12.71
CA GLY A 35 -2.84 8.49 -12.83
C GLY A 35 -4.22 8.90 -12.32
N ASN A 36 -5.25 8.11 -12.60
CA ASN A 36 -6.61 8.38 -12.15
C ASN A 36 -6.83 8.05 -10.67
N VAL A 37 -6.21 7.00 -10.16
CA VAL A 37 -6.37 6.54 -8.78
C VAL A 37 -5.40 7.25 -7.83
N ALA A 38 -4.25 7.68 -8.32
CA ALA A 38 -3.19 8.29 -7.50
C ALA A 38 -3.62 9.55 -6.73
N ARG A 39 -4.66 10.24 -7.16
CA ARG A 39 -5.23 11.40 -6.44
C ARG A 39 -5.78 11.03 -5.07
N HIS A 40 -6.21 9.77 -4.90
CA HIS A 40 -6.86 9.28 -3.69
C HIS A 40 -6.01 8.26 -2.93
N LEU A 41 -4.84 7.91 -3.46
CA LEU A 41 -3.92 6.98 -2.82
C LEU A 41 -2.86 7.73 -2.01
N PRO A 42 -2.47 7.20 -0.85
CA PRO A 42 -1.37 7.74 -0.09
C PRO A 42 -0.07 7.54 -0.86
N LEU A 43 0.86 8.47 -0.70
CA LEU A 43 2.20 8.32 -1.25
C LEU A 43 2.91 7.17 -0.56
N ALA A 44 3.58 6.34 -1.33
CA ALA A 44 4.29 5.19 -0.83
C ALA A 44 5.63 5.01 -1.55
N ASN A 45 6.60 4.51 -0.80
CA ASN A 45 7.89 4.09 -1.30
C ASN A 45 8.05 2.60 -1.05
N PHE A 46 8.45 1.87 -2.07
CA PHE A 46 8.80 0.47 -1.96
C PHE A 46 10.22 0.29 -2.48
N ALA A 47 11.13 -0.09 -1.62
CA ALA A 47 12.54 -0.17 -1.96
C ALA A 47 13.23 -1.39 -1.33
N LYS A 48 14.29 -1.83 -1.97
CA LYS A 48 15.24 -2.77 -1.39
C LYS A 48 16.05 -2.03 -0.32
N HIS A 49 15.97 -2.47 0.92
CA HIS A 49 16.66 -1.84 2.04
C HIS A 49 18.08 -2.37 2.21
N SER A 50 18.23 -3.68 2.08
CA SER A 50 19.52 -4.37 2.14
C SER A 50 19.51 -5.55 1.18
N VAL A 51 20.57 -6.34 1.18
CA VAL A 51 20.62 -7.57 0.37
C VAL A 51 19.48 -8.53 0.74
N ASP A 52 19.06 -8.53 2.00
CA ASP A 52 18.11 -9.51 2.55
C ASP A 52 16.75 -8.94 2.95
N THR A 53 16.53 -7.64 2.79
CA THR A 53 15.28 -6.99 3.23
C THR A 53 14.74 -5.99 2.22
N TYR A 54 13.41 -5.82 2.26
CA TYR A 54 12.71 -4.75 1.56
C TYR A 54 11.96 -3.88 2.58
N ASN A 55 11.76 -2.64 2.25
CA ASN A 55 10.95 -1.72 3.04
C ASN A 55 9.87 -1.07 2.21
N ILE A 56 8.69 -0.96 2.79
CA ILE A 56 7.59 -0.15 2.28
C ILE A 56 7.33 0.95 3.29
N GLU A 57 7.20 2.17 2.83
CA GLU A 57 6.81 3.32 3.63
C GLU A 57 5.56 3.94 3.01
N ILE A 58 4.54 4.18 3.82
CA ILE A 58 3.28 4.76 3.35
C ILE A 58 2.93 5.96 4.23
N ASP A 59 2.65 7.08 3.59
CA ASP A 59 2.24 8.28 4.29
C ASP A 59 0.74 8.21 4.62
N LEU A 60 0.44 8.07 5.91
CA LEU A 60 -0.91 7.97 6.43
C LEU A 60 -1.14 8.98 7.57
N PRO A 61 -0.87 10.28 7.35
CA PRO A 61 -1.08 11.27 8.40
C PRO A 61 -2.57 11.39 8.73
N GLY A 62 -2.87 11.56 9.99
CA GLY A 62 -4.25 11.70 10.46
C GLY A 62 -5.06 10.41 10.53
N VAL A 63 -4.41 9.25 10.37
CA VAL A 63 -5.04 7.94 10.52
C VAL A 63 -4.78 7.38 11.91
N ASN A 64 -5.79 6.80 12.53
CA ASN A 64 -5.62 6.11 13.80
C ASN A 64 -5.00 4.73 13.54
N LYS A 65 -3.97 4.40 14.29
CA LYS A 65 -3.28 3.10 14.21
C LYS A 65 -4.24 1.91 14.25
N LYS A 66 -5.28 1.99 15.08
CA LYS A 66 -6.29 0.93 15.21
C LYS A 66 -7.14 0.73 13.96
N GLU A 67 -7.14 1.69 13.06
CA GLU A 67 -7.90 1.65 11.82
C GLU A 67 -7.03 1.34 10.60
N ILE A 68 -5.81 0.86 10.82
CA ILE A 68 -4.91 0.37 9.77
C ILE A 68 -4.95 -1.14 9.78
N GLU A 69 -5.26 -1.74 8.65
CA GLU A 69 -5.26 -3.18 8.45
C GLU A 69 -4.25 -3.56 7.38
N LEU A 70 -3.41 -4.53 7.70
CA LEU A 70 -2.50 -5.16 6.75
C LEU A 70 -2.99 -6.56 6.44
N LYS A 71 -3.05 -6.90 5.18
CA LYS A 71 -3.54 -8.18 4.71
C LYS A 71 -2.65 -8.72 3.60
N ILE A 72 -2.34 -10.01 3.69
CA ILE A 72 -1.66 -10.72 2.62
C ILE A 72 -2.67 -11.65 1.98
N GLU A 73 -2.84 -11.53 0.69
CA GLU A 73 -3.72 -12.36 -0.10
C GLU A 73 -3.04 -12.68 -1.42
N ASP A 74 -2.87 -13.95 -1.71
CA ASP A 74 -2.07 -14.42 -2.85
C ASP A 74 -0.66 -13.81 -2.83
N ASP A 75 -0.27 -13.10 -3.88
CA ASP A 75 1.04 -12.45 -3.98
C ASP A 75 1.00 -10.96 -3.64
N TYR A 76 -0.07 -10.50 -2.98
CA TYR A 76 -0.28 -9.09 -2.68
C TYR A 76 -0.27 -8.81 -1.20
N LEU A 77 0.36 -7.70 -0.85
CA LEU A 77 0.21 -7.07 0.46
C LEU A 77 -0.72 -5.87 0.28
N THR A 78 -1.84 -5.88 0.99
CA THR A 78 -2.82 -4.81 0.94
C THR A 78 -2.86 -4.07 2.26
N VAL A 79 -2.80 -2.76 2.17
CA VAL A 79 -2.95 -1.85 3.30
C VAL A 79 -4.29 -1.14 3.16
N ASN A 80 -5.15 -1.31 4.14
CA ASN A 80 -6.42 -0.60 4.25
C ASN A 80 -6.41 0.28 5.48
N ALA A 81 -6.86 1.49 5.33
CA ALA A 81 -6.93 2.45 6.42
C ALA A 81 -8.13 3.38 6.26
N ILE A 82 -8.58 3.95 7.36
CA ILE A 82 -9.67 4.91 7.33
C ILE A 82 -9.15 6.24 7.87
N ARG A 83 -9.27 7.29 7.07
CA ARG A 83 -9.01 8.66 7.49
C ARG A 83 -10.34 9.34 7.73
N ARG A 84 -10.61 9.70 8.98
CA ARG A 84 -11.87 10.30 9.39
C ARG A 84 -11.79 11.82 9.39
N THR A 85 -12.87 12.47 8.97
CA THR A 85 -13.05 13.89 9.20
C THR A 85 -13.26 14.15 10.69
N LYS A 86 -13.00 15.37 11.13
CA LYS A 86 -13.44 15.79 12.47
C LYS A 86 -14.97 15.81 12.49
N GLU A 87 -15.55 15.17 13.48
CA GLU A 87 -17.01 15.12 13.65
C GLU A 87 -17.66 16.51 13.79
N GLU A 88 -16.88 17.47 14.29
CA GLU A 88 -17.30 18.84 14.55
C GLU A 88 -17.42 19.71 13.29
N VAL A 89 -16.86 19.28 12.16
CA VAL A 89 -16.83 20.07 10.93
C VAL A 89 -17.56 19.30 9.83
N LYS A 90 -18.66 19.85 9.36
CA LYS A 90 -19.41 19.31 8.26
C LYS A 90 -18.69 19.60 6.94
N GLU A 91 -18.85 18.72 5.95
CA GLU A 91 -18.22 18.84 4.64
C GLU A 91 -18.47 20.21 3.99
N GLU A 92 -19.69 20.71 4.07
CA GLU A 92 -20.10 22.01 3.55
C GLU A 92 -19.52 23.21 4.30
N GLU A 93 -18.94 23.01 5.48
CA GLU A 93 -18.35 24.07 6.29
C GLU A 93 -16.86 24.29 6.01
N TYR A 94 -16.25 23.43 5.20
CA TYR A 94 -14.86 23.61 4.80
C TYR A 94 -14.72 24.68 3.72
N TYR A 95 -13.86 25.64 3.97
CA TYR A 95 -13.43 26.61 2.95
C TYR A 95 -12.39 26.00 2.00
N LEU A 96 -11.60 25.07 2.51
CA LEU A 96 -10.60 24.32 1.76
C LEU A 96 -10.43 22.95 2.40
N CYS A 97 -10.54 21.90 1.59
CA CYS A 97 -10.35 20.54 2.05
C CYS A 97 -9.59 19.75 0.98
N GLU A 98 -8.27 19.71 1.10
CA GLU A 98 -7.39 19.00 0.17
C GLU A 98 -7.02 17.60 0.66
N SER A 99 -7.26 17.31 1.93
CA SER A 99 -6.99 15.99 2.49
C SER A 99 -8.00 14.96 2.00
N SER A 100 -7.52 13.79 1.65
CA SER A 100 -8.39 12.68 1.31
C SER A 100 -8.95 12.03 2.57
N TYR A 101 -10.26 11.94 2.65
CA TYR A 101 -10.97 11.29 3.75
C TYR A 101 -11.67 10.02 3.25
N GLY A 102 -11.98 9.13 4.18
CA GLY A 102 -12.65 7.88 3.91
C GLY A 102 -11.67 6.71 3.86
N LEU A 103 -12.02 5.69 3.10
CA LEU A 103 -11.21 4.49 2.99
C LEU A 103 -10.03 4.72 2.06
N ILE A 104 -8.86 4.38 2.56
CA ILE A 104 -7.61 4.40 1.81
C ILE A 104 -7.19 2.94 1.62
N SER A 105 -6.91 2.53 0.40
CA SER A 105 -6.44 1.19 0.09
C SER A 105 -5.24 1.25 -0.84
N ARG A 106 -4.20 0.50 -0.50
CA ARG A 106 -3.00 0.39 -1.31
C ARG A 106 -2.54 -1.06 -1.36
N SER A 107 -2.24 -1.56 -2.55
CA SER A 107 -1.76 -2.93 -2.76
C SER A 107 -0.38 -2.95 -3.38
N PHE A 108 0.45 -3.86 -2.93
CA PHE A 108 1.81 -4.07 -3.42
C PHE A 108 2.00 -5.53 -3.81
N VAL A 109 2.62 -5.77 -4.95
CA VAL A 109 3.03 -7.12 -5.33
C VAL A 109 4.24 -7.50 -4.48
N LEU A 110 4.14 -8.61 -3.77
CA LEU A 110 5.25 -9.11 -2.97
C LEU A 110 6.33 -9.72 -3.87
N PRO A 111 7.60 -9.39 -3.66
CA PRO A 111 8.68 -10.12 -4.27
C PRO A 111 8.62 -11.62 -3.93
N LYS A 112 8.96 -12.48 -4.87
CA LYS A 112 8.84 -13.94 -4.70
C LYS A 112 9.75 -14.52 -3.62
N ASP A 113 10.81 -13.80 -3.28
CA ASP A 113 11.79 -14.22 -2.28
C ASP A 113 11.47 -13.76 -0.85
N VAL A 114 10.34 -13.11 -0.64
CA VAL A 114 9.90 -12.65 0.69
C VAL A 114 9.31 -13.80 1.50
N ASP A 115 9.74 -13.90 2.75
CA ASP A 115 9.12 -14.77 3.74
C ASP A 115 7.86 -14.10 4.29
N ARG A 116 6.69 -14.67 3.99
CA ARG A 116 5.39 -14.10 4.37
C ARG A 116 5.15 -14.10 5.87
N GLU A 117 5.88 -14.91 6.63
CA GLU A 117 5.78 -14.95 8.09
C GLU A 117 6.72 -13.94 8.76
N LYS A 118 7.63 -13.34 7.99
CA LYS A 118 8.59 -12.34 8.49
C LYS A 118 8.33 -10.97 7.88
N ILE A 119 7.09 -10.52 8.04
CA ILE A 119 6.64 -9.18 7.66
C ILE A 119 6.26 -8.45 8.94
N PHE A 120 6.90 -7.32 9.18
CA PHE A 120 6.72 -6.50 10.37
C PHE A 120 6.26 -5.12 9.98
N ALA A 121 5.37 -4.55 10.77
CA ALA A 121 4.85 -3.22 10.52
C ALA A 121 4.93 -2.35 11.77
N HIS A 122 5.21 -1.08 11.54
CA HIS A 122 5.32 -0.08 12.59
C HIS A 122 4.71 1.24 12.09
N TYR A 123 3.87 1.87 12.90
CA TYR A 123 3.26 3.15 12.57
C TYR A 123 3.71 4.21 13.56
N GLU A 124 4.33 5.27 13.04
CA GLU A 124 4.85 6.36 13.85
C GLU A 124 4.80 7.66 13.06
N ASP A 125 4.40 8.74 13.73
CA ASP A 125 4.39 10.09 13.17
C ASP A 125 3.70 10.21 11.80
N GLY A 126 2.59 9.50 11.64
CA GLY A 126 1.80 9.54 10.41
C GLY A 126 2.36 8.71 9.26
N ARG A 127 3.36 7.90 9.51
CA ARG A 127 3.95 7.03 8.49
C ARG A 127 3.94 5.56 8.93
N LEU A 128 3.47 4.71 8.04
CA LEU A 128 3.50 3.27 8.22
C LEU A 128 4.77 2.72 7.58
N TYR A 129 5.55 2.00 8.34
CA TYR A 129 6.76 1.32 7.90
C TYR A 129 6.52 -0.18 7.88
N ILE A 130 6.80 -0.82 6.76
CA ILE A 130 6.66 -2.27 6.62
C ILE A 130 8.01 -2.84 6.22
N SER A 131 8.51 -3.78 6.99
CA SER A 131 9.75 -4.49 6.73
C SER A 131 9.42 -5.91 6.27
N LEU A 132 10.03 -6.32 5.16
CA LEU A 132 9.84 -7.64 4.56
C LEU A 132 11.21 -8.31 4.45
N GLU A 133 11.37 -9.44 5.12
CA GLU A 133 12.60 -10.22 5.03
C GLU A 133 12.51 -11.27 3.93
N LYS A 134 13.63 -11.55 3.31
CA LYS A 134 13.73 -12.67 2.37
C LYS A 134 13.67 -14.00 3.11
N GLU A 135 13.20 -15.04 2.45
CA GLU A 135 13.31 -16.40 2.93
C GLU A 135 14.79 -16.76 3.17
N GLU A 136 15.06 -17.55 4.20
CA GLU A 136 16.43 -17.96 4.55
C GLU A 136 17.17 -18.60 3.37
N THR A 137 16.47 -19.41 2.57
CA THR A 137 17.03 -20.05 1.38
C THR A 137 17.33 -19.08 0.24
N ARG A 138 16.81 -17.84 0.33
CA ARG A 138 16.99 -16.78 -0.68
C ARG A 138 17.95 -15.69 -0.23
N LYS A 139 18.39 -15.72 1.03
CA LYS A 139 19.36 -14.75 1.54
C LYS A 139 20.76 -15.02 0.97
N ALA A 140 21.53 -13.95 0.86
CA ALA A 140 22.93 -14.06 0.47
C ALA A 140 23.72 -14.93 1.47
N ARG A 141 24.59 -15.75 0.97
CA ARG A 141 25.46 -16.60 1.78
C ARG A 141 26.86 -16.70 1.17
N SER A 142 27.83 -16.89 2.02
CA SER A 142 29.20 -17.16 1.58
C SER A 142 29.37 -18.64 1.27
N ILE A 143 30.11 -18.93 0.20
CA ILE A 143 30.44 -20.30 -0.20
C ILE A 143 31.92 -20.52 0.04
N SER A 144 32.25 -21.57 0.79
CA SER A 144 33.63 -21.96 1.04
C SER A 144 34.22 -22.60 -0.20
N ILE A 145 35.46 -22.25 -0.48
CA ILE A 145 36.23 -22.85 -1.58
C ILE A 145 37.20 -23.88 -0.97
N SER A 146 37.04 -25.10 -1.41
CA SER A 146 37.95 -26.19 -0.99
C SER A 146 39.21 -26.24 -1.85
#